data_70dad0b3c536ffffcf0f04ec1d0469f7
#
_entry.id   70dad0b3c536ffffcf0f04ec1d0469f7
#
_cell.length_a   1.000
_cell.length_b   1.000
_cell.length_c   1.000
_cell.angle_alpha   90.00
_cell.angle_beta   90.00
_cell.angle_gamma   90.00
#
_symmetry.space_group_name_H-M   'P 1'
#
loop_
_entity.id
_entity.type
_entity.pdbx_description
1 polymer ?
#
loop_
_entity_poly.entity_id
_entity_poly.type
_entity_poly.pdbx_seq_one_letter_code
_entity_poly.pdbx_strand_id
1 'polypeptide(L)'
;MDLSILIPTYNNINYLKLLCKSLKENSNFQHQLIFHINDGSDGSLEFIKNENYLYTHSKDNIGLCSSIKEASKLIKNDYVLYTHDDMYFCKDWDIFLKNEINKIQNKYFYLSGASVSYKDSYIHYDCGKSYENFNIKKFNDFCLVDNSPDYKASHYAPHVVHKDLWNKVDGFSLDFDPGDGSDPDFCMKLWLENVRIFKCISKFKVYHFGSVTTRKKNIKLNKGTKKFLLKYGFNPKFFRKYYLKSDGVLKYAGPVTEPIFSFTFLIDIIINKLKYYYFKIT
;
A
#
# COMPACT_ATOMS: atom_id res chain seq x y z
N MET A 1 -7.68 2.44 19.31
CA MET A 1 -8.06 1.74 18.05
C MET A 1 -6.85 0.94 17.61
N ASP A 2 -6.96 -0.35 17.67
CA ASP A 2 -5.87 -1.24 17.33
C ASP A 2 -6.03 -1.76 15.92
N LEU A 3 -4.94 -1.91 15.20
CA LEU A 3 -4.88 -2.39 13.82
C LEU A 3 -4.20 -3.75 13.78
N SER A 4 -4.54 -4.58 12.79
CA SER A 4 -3.68 -5.66 12.33
C SER A 4 -2.85 -5.13 11.16
N ILE A 5 -1.53 -5.06 11.32
CA ILE A 5 -0.59 -4.51 10.34
C ILE A 5 0.12 -5.66 9.63
N LEU A 6 -0.14 -5.81 8.34
CA LEU A 6 0.46 -6.85 7.49
C LEU A 6 1.76 -6.35 6.87
N ILE A 7 2.85 -7.05 7.12
CA ILE A 7 4.21 -6.66 6.74
C ILE A 7 4.91 -7.84 6.05
N PRO A 8 4.84 -7.96 4.72
CA PRO A 8 5.65 -8.92 3.99
C PRO A 8 7.10 -8.43 3.90
N THR A 9 8.07 -9.33 4.07
CA THR A 9 9.50 -9.02 3.93
C THR A 9 10.25 -10.15 3.23
N TYR A 10 11.30 -9.80 2.51
CA TYR A 10 12.22 -10.74 1.87
C TYR A 10 13.65 -10.25 2.02
N ASN A 11 14.37 -10.80 3.01
CA ASN A 11 15.78 -10.53 3.29
C ASN A 11 16.12 -9.02 3.25
N ASN A 12 15.46 -8.25 4.12
CA ASN A 12 15.58 -6.79 4.18
C ASN A 12 15.72 -6.28 5.62
N ILE A 13 16.54 -6.98 6.45
CA ILE A 13 16.65 -6.83 7.90
C ILE A 13 16.81 -5.38 8.37
N ASN A 14 17.65 -4.57 7.70
CA ASN A 14 17.94 -3.22 8.17
C ASN A 14 16.74 -2.28 8.02
N TYR A 15 16.01 -2.37 6.91
CA TYR A 15 14.77 -1.62 6.71
C TYR A 15 13.65 -2.14 7.61
N LEU A 16 13.55 -3.46 7.77
CA LEU A 16 12.60 -4.09 8.68
C LEU A 16 12.78 -3.59 10.12
N LYS A 17 14.02 -3.51 10.62
CA LYS A 17 14.34 -2.93 11.93
C LYS A 17 13.93 -1.46 12.03
N LEU A 18 14.18 -0.69 10.98
CA LEU A 18 13.80 0.73 10.92
C LEU A 18 12.27 0.92 10.93
N LEU A 19 11.53 0.10 10.19
CA LEU A 19 10.07 0.06 10.23
C LEU A 19 9.56 -0.30 11.63
N CYS A 20 10.04 -1.40 12.22
CA CYS A 20 9.64 -1.83 13.57
C CYS A 20 9.90 -0.74 14.61
N LYS A 21 11.07 -0.09 14.53
CA LYS A 21 11.40 1.06 15.39
C LYS A 21 10.37 2.18 15.25
N SER A 22 10.01 2.56 14.02
CA SER A 22 9.04 3.63 13.80
C SER A 22 7.65 3.28 14.32
N LEU A 23 7.18 2.06 14.11
CA LEU A 23 5.90 1.60 14.62
C LEU A 23 5.87 1.55 16.16
N LYS A 24 6.98 1.16 16.80
CA LYS A 24 7.09 1.10 18.25
C LYS A 24 7.15 2.49 18.91
N GLU A 25 7.92 3.42 18.32
CA GLU A 25 8.19 4.73 18.91
C GLU A 25 7.15 5.80 18.55
N ASN A 26 6.49 5.66 17.39
CA ASN A 26 5.63 6.70 16.80
C ASN A 26 4.14 6.37 16.84
N SER A 27 3.74 5.18 17.34
CA SER A 27 2.35 4.81 17.56
C SER A 27 1.87 5.13 18.95
N ASN A 28 0.60 5.48 19.08
CA ASN A 28 -0.07 5.74 20.36
C ASN A 28 -0.92 4.56 20.84
N PHE A 29 -1.20 3.58 19.94
CA PHE A 29 -1.98 2.40 20.23
C PHE A 29 -1.11 1.14 20.09
N GLN A 30 -1.55 0.05 20.74
CA GLN A 30 -0.89 -1.26 20.61
C GLN A 30 -1.44 -1.99 19.39
N HIS A 31 -0.70 -1.93 18.28
CA HIS A 31 -1.08 -2.61 17.06
C HIS A 31 -0.58 -4.05 17.04
N GLN A 32 -1.34 -4.91 16.37
CA GLN A 32 -0.93 -6.27 16.06
C GLN A 32 -0.04 -6.24 14.83
N LEU A 33 1.29 -6.37 15.00
CA LEU A 33 2.22 -6.51 13.90
C LEU A 33 2.26 -7.96 13.44
N ILE A 34 2.01 -8.22 12.15
CA ILE A 34 1.95 -9.55 11.55
C ILE A 34 2.90 -9.57 10.37
N PHE A 35 3.97 -10.36 10.49
CA PHE A 35 4.99 -10.47 9.45
C PHE A 35 4.78 -11.72 8.61
N HIS A 36 5.07 -11.64 7.32
CA HIS A 36 5.39 -12.81 6.52
C HIS A 36 6.86 -12.73 6.11
N ILE A 37 7.64 -13.71 6.51
CA ILE A 37 9.08 -13.76 6.25
C ILE A 37 9.32 -14.71 5.10
N ASN A 38 9.74 -14.18 3.94
CA ASN A 38 10.27 -14.99 2.85
C ASN A 38 11.77 -15.21 3.08
N ASP A 39 12.22 -16.46 3.10
CA ASP A 39 13.60 -16.88 3.37
C ASP A 39 14.05 -16.47 4.79
N GLY A 40 14.48 -15.23 5.00
CA GLY A 40 14.90 -14.71 6.32
C GLY A 40 16.34 -15.05 6.69
N SER A 41 17.16 -15.56 5.75
CA SER A 41 18.57 -15.93 5.95
C SER A 41 19.49 -14.73 6.26
N ASP A 42 19.03 -13.51 6.00
CA ASP A 42 19.74 -12.26 6.37
C ASP A 42 19.62 -11.88 7.85
N GLY A 43 18.99 -12.73 8.67
CA GLY A 43 18.71 -12.49 10.08
C GLY A 43 17.31 -11.90 10.35
N SER A 44 16.50 -11.63 9.30
CA SER A 44 15.13 -11.13 9.48
C SER A 44 14.26 -12.08 10.29
N LEU A 45 14.34 -13.39 10.03
CA LEU A 45 13.57 -14.41 10.76
C LEU A 45 13.97 -14.47 12.24
N GLU A 46 15.26 -14.45 12.52
CA GLU A 46 15.78 -14.48 13.89
C GLU A 46 15.37 -13.21 14.65
N PHE A 47 15.49 -12.05 14.02
CA PHE A 47 15.05 -10.77 14.60
C PHE A 47 13.58 -10.80 15.00
N ILE A 48 12.68 -11.24 14.12
CA ILE A 48 11.24 -11.31 14.38
C ILE A 48 10.92 -12.28 15.53
N LYS A 49 11.62 -13.42 15.61
CA LYS A 49 11.48 -14.37 16.71
C LYS A 49 11.94 -13.79 18.05
N ASN A 50 13.09 -13.13 18.08
CA ASN A 50 13.66 -12.55 19.31
C ASN A 50 12.81 -11.38 19.85
N GLU A 51 12.16 -10.60 18.98
CA GLU A 51 11.22 -9.54 19.37
C GLU A 51 9.80 -10.08 19.71
N ASN A 52 9.57 -11.41 19.63
CA ASN A 52 8.27 -12.06 19.88
C ASN A 52 7.11 -11.52 19.03
N TYR A 53 7.37 -11.10 17.80
CA TYR A 53 6.33 -10.68 16.87
C TYR A 53 5.57 -11.88 16.29
N LEU A 54 4.31 -11.66 15.92
CA LEU A 54 3.53 -12.65 15.17
C LEU A 54 4.05 -12.76 13.74
N TYR A 55 4.25 -14.00 13.27
CA TYR A 55 4.73 -14.20 11.91
C TYR A 55 4.25 -15.52 11.28
N THR A 56 4.29 -15.53 9.96
CA THR A 56 4.31 -16.72 9.10
C THR A 56 5.63 -16.74 8.33
N HIS A 57 6.06 -17.90 7.88
CA HIS A 57 7.38 -18.06 7.23
C HIS A 57 7.32 -19.04 6.06
N SER A 58 8.05 -18.72 5.00
CA SER A 58 8.32 -19.61 3.88
C SER A 58 9.84 -19.70 3.63
N LYS A 59 10.34 -20.89 3.28
CA LYS A 59 11.77 -21.09 2.98
C LYS A 59 12.21 -20.33 1.74
N ASP A 60 11.29 -20.17 0.79
CA ASP A 60 11.53 -19.49 -0.47
C ASP A 60 10.66 -18.22 -0.57
N ASN A 61 10.99 -17.35 -1.52
CA ASN A 61 10.14 -16.20 -1.81
C ASN A 61 8.88 -16.64 -2.57
N ILE A 62 7.74 -16.66 -1.87
CA ILE A 62 6.44 -17.05 -2.44
C ILE A 62 5.70 -15.88 -3.15
N GLY A 63 6.31 -14.68 -3.20
CA GLY A 63 5.70 -13.49 -3.78
C GLY A 63 4.93 -12.65 -2.76
N LEU A 64 4.59 -11.44 -3.16
CA LEU A 64 3.94 -10.44 -2.29
C LEU A 64 2.52 -10.84 -1.90
N CYS A 65 1.71 -11.23 -2.91
CA CYS A 65 0.30 -11.53 -2.68
C CYS A 65 0.12 -12.77 -1.82
N SER A 66 0.90 -13.82 -2.09
CA SER A 66 0.94 -15.04 -1.29
C SER A 66 1.42 -14.77 0.14
N SER A 67 2.44 -13.93 0.31
CA SER A 67 2.93 -13.51 1.63
C SER A 67 1.86 -12.80 2.46
N ILE A 68 1.14 -11.87 1.84
CA ILE A 68 0.04 -11.16 2.49
C ILE A 68 -1.11 -12.10 2.82
N LYS A 69 -1.43 -13.05 1.94
CA LYS A 69 -2.45 -14.07 2.17
C LYS A 69 -2.11 -14.93 3.41
N GLU A 70 -0.85 -15.35 3.54
CA GLU A 70 -0.40 -16.11 4.72
C GLU A 70 -0.47 -15.27 6.01
N ALA A 71 0.03 -14.02 5.98
CA ALA A 71 -0.08 -13.10 7.12
C ALA A 71 -1.53 -12.81 7.51
N SER A 72 -2.41 -12.70 6.53
CA SER A 72 -3.85 -12.38 6.75
C SER A 72 -4.58 -13.41 7.61
N LYS A 73 -4.11 -14.65 7.68
CA LYS A 73 -4.70 -15.71 8.54
C LYS A 73 -4.62 -15.37 10.03
N LEU A 74 -3.75 -14.44 10.41
CA LEU A 74 -3.50 -14.03 11.80
C LEU A 74 -4.23 -12.74 12.20
N ILE A 75 -5.03 -12.13 11.30
CA ILE A 75 -5.75 -10.88 11.55
C ILE A 75 -6.76 -11.05 12.70
N LYS A 76 -6.66 -10.20 13.73
CA LYS A 76 -7.59 -10.17 14.87
C LYS A 76 -8.44 -8.89 14.91
N ASN A 77 -7.84 -7.73 14.61
CA ASN A 77 -8.47 -6.42 14.77
C ASN A 77 -9.42 -6.09 13.60
N ASP A 78 -10.32 -5.13 13.84
CA ASP A 78 -11.33 -4.71 12.85
C ASP A 78 -10.78 -3.93 11.67
N TYR A 79 -9.57 -3.37 11.80
CA TYR A 79 -8.92 -2.62 10.73
C TYR A 79 -7.61 -3.29 10.33
N VAL A 80 -7.42 -3.44 9.02
CA VAL A 80 -6.26 -4.07 8.42
C VAL A 80 -5.44 -3.00 7.72
N LEU A 81 -4.20 -2.80 8.16
CA LEU A 81 -3.21 -1.96 7.51
C LEU A 81 -2.21 -2.84 6.77
N TYR A 82 -1.99 -2.57 5.50
CA TYR A 82 -0.89 -3.13 4.73
C TYR A 82 0.21 -2.10 4.54
N THR A 83 1.46 -2.51 4.72
CA THR A 83 2.64 -1.66 4.51
C THR A 83 3.82 -2.46 3.97
N HIS A 84 4.77 -1.76 3.33
CA HIS A 84 6.06 -2.34 2.94
C HIS A 84 7.06 -2.29 4.10
N ASP A 85 8.07 -3.18 4.05
CA ASP A 85 9.13 -3.26 5.04
C ASP A 85 10.17 -2.12 4.94
N ASP A 86 10.16 -1.35 3.84
CA ASP A 86 11.02 -0.21 3.56
C ASP A 86 10.33 1.15 3.79
N MET A 87 9.49 1.22 4.82
CA MET A 87 8.80 2.45 5.23
C MET A 87 9.16 2.87 6.67
N TYR A 88 9.13 4.17 6.95
CA TYR A 88 9.27 4.77 8.27
C TYR A 88 8.06 5.66 8.57
N PHE A 89 7.29 5.34 9.60
CA PHE A 89 6.05 6.02 9.97
C PHE A 89 6.34 7.29 10.78
N CYS A 90 5.63 8.39 10.51
CA CYS A 90 5.74 9.62 11.29
C CYS A 90 5.11 9.46 12.68
N LYS A 91 5.45 10.39 13.59
CA LYS A 91 4.82 10.43 14.92
C LYS A 91 3.31 10.67 14.81
N ASP A 92 2.54 10.04 15.71
CA ASP A 92 1.08 10.19 15.83
C ASP A 92 0.28 9.78 14.59
N TRP A 93 0.87 9.03 13.66
CA TRP A 93 0.24 8.59 12.43
C TRP A 93 -1.11 7.88 12.67
N ASP A 94 -1.19 7.09 13.73
CA ASP A 94 -2.36 6.31 14.12
C ASP A 94 -3.47 7.15 14.75
N ILE A 95 -3.14 8.28 15.40
CA ILE A 95 -4.09 9.30 15.84
C ILE A 95 -4.77 9.95 14.63
N PHE A 96 -3.99 10.36 13.62
CA PHE A 96 -4.55 10.96 12.41
C PHE A 96 -5.46 9.99 11.67
N LEU A 97 -5.07 8.73 11.57
CA LEU A 97 -5.88 7.67 10.97
C LEU A 97 -7.18 7.44 11.75
N LYS A 98 -7.11 7.29 13.09
CA LYS A 98 -8.28 7.11 13.95
C LYS A 98 -9.27 8.25 13.81
N ASN A 99 -8.77 9.48 13.83
CA ASN A 99 -9.62 10.67 13.69
C ASN A 99 -10.35 10.68 12.35
N GLU A 100 -9.72 10.20 11.29
CA GLU A 100 -10.36 10.14 9.98
C GLU A 100 -11.40 9.00 9.91
N ILE A 101 -11.09 7.81 10.42
CA ILE A 101 -12.04 6.69 10.49
C ILE A 101 -13.29 7.10 11.27
N ASN A 102 -13.14 7.80 12.39
CA ASN A 102 -14.27 8.26 13.22
C ASN A 102 -15.20 9.23 12.48
N LYS A 103 -14.69 10.00 11.49
CA LYS A 103 -15.50 10.91 10.65
C LYS A 103 -16.33 10.16 9.60
N ILE A 104 -15.85 9.01 9.13
CA ILE A 104 -16.44 8.32 7.97
C ILE A 104 -17.73 7.60 8.35
N GLN A 105 -17.89 7.12 9.57
CA GLN A 105 -19.11 6.45 10.12
C GLN A 105 -19.63 5.25 9.30
N ASN A 106 -18.79 4.64 8.46
CA ASN A 106 -19.10 3.41 7.73
C ASN A 106 -17.83 2.58 7.49
N LYS A 107 -17.99 1.35 6.97
CA LYS A 107 -16.90 0.40 6.74
C LYS A 107 -16.35 0.43 5.29
N TYR A 108 -16.99 1.18 4.39
CA TYR A 108 -16.67 1.20 2.96
C TYR A 108 -15.72 2.34 2.61
N PHE A 109 -14.47 2.18 2.98
CA PHE A 109 -13.40 3.14 2.68
C PHE A 109 -12.07 2.46 2.37
N TYR A 110 -11.24 3.17 1.66
CA TYR A 110 -9.81 2.93 1.49
C TYR A 110 -9.08 4.20 1.93
N LEU A 111 -8.33 4.12 3.01
CA LEU A 111 -7.52 5.21 3.52
C LEU A 111 -6.05 4.86 3.34
N SER A 112 -5.24 5.80 2.85
CA SER A 112 -3.80 5.62 2.73
C SER A 112 -3.03 6.71 3.46
N GLY A 113 -1.79 6.40 3.81
CA GLY A 113 -0.82 7.39 4.24
C GLY A 113 -0.19 8.12 3.06
N ALA A 114 0.28 9.34 3.27
CA ALA A 114 1.02 10.11 2.29
C ALA A 114 2.50 9.69 2.30
N SER A 115 2.97 9.09 1.19
CA SER A 115 4.38 8.75 1.07
C SER A 115 5.22 10.00 0.81
N VAL A 116 6.28 10.14 1.59
CA VAL A 116 7.37 11.11 1.42
C VAL A 116 8.59 10.37 0.92
N SER A 117 9.25 10.86 -0.11
CA SER A 117 10.41 10.20 -0.67
C SER A 117 11.37 11.20 -1.33
N TYR A 118 12.62 10.78 -1.50
CA TYR A 118 13.60 11.47 -2.34
C TYR A 118 13.33 11.30 -3.85
N LYS A 119 12.35 10.47 -4.20
CA LYS A 119 11.86 10.23 -5.57
C LYS A 119 10.44 10.77 -5.72
N ASP A 120 9.85 10.54 -6.89
CA ASP A 120 8.45 10.85 -7.17
C ASP A 120 7.52 10.07 -6.21
N SER A 121 6.72 10.81 -5.47
CA SER A 121 5.74 10.30 -4.52
C SER A 121 4.65 11.35 -4.29
N TYR A 122 3.77 11.15 -3.30
CA TYR A 122 2.82 12.21 -2.92
C TYR A 122 3.54 13.50 -2.51
N ILE A 123 4.65 13.36 -1.77
CA ILE A 123 5.44 14.48 -1.29
C ILE A 123 6.92 14.20 -1.58
N HIS A 124 7.50 15.06 -2.40
CA HIS A 124 8.93 15.00 -2.68
C HIS A 124 9.70 15.76 -1.59
N TYR A 125 10.41 15.03 -0.74
CA TYR A 125 11.29 15.61 0.28
C TYR A 125 12.40 14.61 0.64
N ASP A 126 13.65 14.99 0.38
CA ASP A 126 14.80 14.09 0.57
C ASP A 126 15.26 14.12 2.03
N CYS A 127 15.03 13.01 2.75
CA CYS A 127 15.57 12.76 4.09
C CYS A 127 16.64 11.67 4.11
N GLY A 128 17.09 11.21 2.94
CA GLY A 128 18.07 10.14 2.77
C GLY A 128 17.59 9.09 1.78
N LYS A 129 18.54 8.44 1.11
CA LYS A 129 18.25 7.48 0.02
C LYS A 129 18.26 6.03 0.48
N SER A 130 18.80 5.77 1.68
CA SER A 130 18.88 4.44 2.30
C SER A 130 18.75 4.55 3.81
N TYR A 131 18.57 3.40 4.48
CA TYR A 131 18.52 3.33 5.94
C TYR A 131 19.77 3.90 6.62
N GLU A 132 20.95 3.81 5.98
CA GLU A 132 22.24 4.27 6.51
C GLU A 132 22.34 5.79 6.63
N ASN A 133 21.74 6.50 5.68
CA ASN A 133 21.79 7.96 5.62
C ASN A 133 20.43 8.63 5.86
N PHE A 134 19.46 7.89 6.36
CA PHE A 134 18.15 8.43 6.70
C PHE A 134 18.21 9.37 7.89
N ASN A 135 17.85 10.61 7.66
CA ASN A 135 17.79 11.63 8.71
C ASN A 135 16.40 11.69 9.35
N ILE A 136 16.22 10.88 10.41
CA ILE A 136 14.95 10.79 11.16
C ILE A 136 14.51 12.16 11.68
N LYS A 137 15.45 12.97 12.22
CA LYS A 137 15.11 14.31 12.74
C LYS A 137 14.57 15.20 11.65
N LYS A 138 15.24 15.25 10.49
CA LYS A 138 14.79 16.03 9.33
C LYS A 138 13.39 15.61 8.86
N PHE A 139 13.09 14.31 8.83
CA PHE A 139 11.76 13.80 8.50
C PHE A 139 10.71 14.23 9.53
N ASN A 140 11.00 14.08 10.82
CA ASN A 140 10.09 14.47 11.89
C ASN A 140 9.82 15.97 11.89
N ASP A 141 10.85 16.79 11.75
CA ASP A 141 10.73 18.26 11.67
C ASP A 141 9.84 18.65 10.47
N PHE A 142 10.05 18.02 9.31
CA PHE A 142 9.19 18.22 8.14
C PHE A 142 7.72 17.84 8.43
N CYS A 143 7.49 16.69 9.06
CA CYS A 143 6.12 16.23 9.37
C CYS A 143 5.35 17.20 10.29
N LEU A 144 6.06 17.91 11.18
CA LEU A 144 5.46 18.89 12.10
C LEU A 144 4.98 20.15 11.40
N VAL A 145 5.72 20.60 10.38
CA VAL A 145 5.45 21.90 9.72
C VAL A 145 4.63 21.77 8.44
N ASP A 146 4.59 20.58 7.83
CA ASP A 146 3.87 20.38 6.58
C ASP A 146 2.35 20.41 6.78
N ASN A 147 1.71 21.37 6.10
CA ASN A 147 0.26 21.58 6.10
C ASN A 147 -0.39 21.20 4.76
N SER A 148 0.17 20.26 4.06
CA SER A 148 -0.41 19.73 2.82
C SER A 148 -1.85 19.26 3.03
N PRO A 149 -2.76 19.50 2.08
CA PRO A 149 -4.12 19.01 2.17
C PRO A 149 -4.17 17.50 2.00
N ASP A 150 -5.25 16.86 2.43
CA ASP A 150 -5.50 15.47 2.09
C ASP A 150 -5.62 15.29 0.57
N TYR A 151 -5.15 14.15 0.07
CA TYR A 151 -5.12 13.87 -1.35
C TYR A 151 -6.13 12.78 -1.73
N LYS A 152 -6.47 12.69 -3.01
CA LYS A 152 -7.12 11.50 -3.56
C LYS A 152 -6.16 10.34 -3.44
N ALA A 153 -6.62 9.23 -2.82
CA ALA A 153 -5.78 8.06 -2.71
C ALA A 153 -5.55 7.43 -4.09
N SER A 154 -4.30 7.16 -4.38
CA SER A 154 -3.94 6.17 -5.39
C SER A 154 -3.89 4.79 -4.74
N HIS A 155 -3.48 3.77 -5.48
CA HIS A 155 -3.44 2.38 -5.05
C HIS A 155 -2.16 2.00 -4.28
N TYR A 156 -1.44 2.96 -3.70
CA TYR A 156 -0.15 2.67 -3.05
C TYR A 156 -0.27 2.44 -1.54
N ALA A 157 0.63 1.60 -1.00
CA ALA A 157 0.84 1.44 0.42
C ALA A 157 1.46 2.71 1.07
N PRO A 158 1.29 2.92 2.40
CA PRO A 158 0.49 2.10 3.30
C PRO A 158 -1.01 2.40 3.11
N HIS A 159 -1.84 1.40 3.30
CA HIS A 159 -3.29 1.61 3.26
C HIS A 159 -4.05 0.80 4.30
N VAL A 160 -5.24 1.28 4.62
CA VAL A 160 -6.14 0.71 5.62
C VAL A 160 -7.53 0.51 5.05
N VAL A 161 -8.10 -0.65 5.37
CA VAL A 161 -9.51 -0.99 5.12
C VAL A 161 -10.10 -1.68 6.34
N HIS A 162 -11.44 -1.75 6.43
CA HIS A 162 -12.10 -2.57 7.45
C HIS A 162 -11.92 -4.07 7.13
N LYS A 163 -11.77 -4.91 8.17
CA LYS A 163 -11.57 -6.36 8.05
C LYS A 163 -12.68 -7.07 7.27
N ASP A 164 -13.94 -6.67 7.47
CA ASP A 164 -15.05 -7.26 6.71
C ASP A 164 -14.90 -7.04 5.20
N LEU A 165 -14.43 -5.84 4.82
CA LEU A 165 -14.17 -5.50 3.42
C LEU A 165 -12.94 -6.24 2.88
N TRP A 166 -11.87 -6.34 3.68
CA TRP A 166 -10.70 -7.15 3.37
C TRP A 166 -11.09 -8.59 3.06
N ASN A 167 -11.89 -9.20 3.94
CA ASN A 167 -12.34 -10.59 3.79
C ASN A 167 -13.27 -10.74 2.58
N LYS A 168 -14.17 -9.79 2.36
CA LYS A 168 -15.14 -9.82 1.24
C LYS A 168 -14.44 -9.84 -0.11
N VAL A 169 -13.34 -9.09 -0.26
CA VAL A 169 -12.55 -9.06 -1.50
C VAL A 169 -11.42 -10.08 -1.53
N ASP A 170 -11.27 -10.89 -0.47
CA ASP A 170 -10.20 -11.89 -0.30
C ASP A 170 -8.79 -11.29 -0.44
N GLY A 171 -8.55 -10.13 0.19
CA GLY A 171 -7.25 -9.46 0.19
C GLY A 171 -6.65 -9.26 -1.20
N PHE A 172 -5.36 -9.54 -1.37
CA PHE A 172 -4.67 -9.46 -2.67
C PHE A 172 -4.84 -10.74 -3.49
N SER A 173 -5.04 -10.60 -4.81
CA SER A 173 -5.20 -11.74 -5.72
C SER A 173 -3.86 -12.38 -6.03
N LEU A 174 -3.74 -13.70 -5.81
CA LEU A 174 -2.51 -14.48 -6.02
C LEU A 174 -2.01 -14.45 -7.48
N ASP A 175 -2.91 -14.23 -8.44
CA ASP A 175 -2.56 -14.08 -9.86
C ASP A 175 -1.53 -12.97 -10.12
N PHE A 176 -1.43 -12.01 -9.20
CA PHE A 176 -0.50 -10.87 -9.31
C PHE A 176 0.85 -11.10 -8.65
N ASP A 177 1.13 -12.30 -8.13
CA ASP A 177 2.51 -12.58 -7.68
C ASP A 177 3.52 -12.44 -8.83
N PRO A 178 4.73 -11.91 -8.54
CA PRO A 178 5.28 -11.54 -7.24
C PRO A 178 4.90 -10.14 -6.72
N GLY A 179 3.91 -9.40 -7.32
CA GLY A 179 3.38 -8.17 -6.75
C GLY A 179 2.98 -7.07 -7.76
N ASP A 180 3.55 -7.07 -9.00
CA ASP A 180 3.18 -6.04 -9.99
C ASP A 180 1.70 -6.15 -10.37
N GLY A 181 0.97 -5.05 -10.22
CA GLY A 181 -0.47 -4.97 -10.50
C GLY A 181 -1.39 -5.37 -9.34
N SER A 182 -0.86 -5.83 -8.19
CA SER A 182 -1.66 -6.25 -7.04
C SER A 182 -2.40 -5.09 -6.37
N ASP A 183 -1.75 -3.95 -6.18
CA ASP A 183 -2.37 -2.79 -5.56
C ASP A 183 -3.55 -2.22 -6.37
N PRO A 184 -3.42 -1.98 -7.69
CA PRO A 184 -4.58 -1.55 -8.48
C PRO A 184 -5.67 -2.63 -8.56
N ASP A 185 -5.33 -3.92 -8.57
CA ASP A 185 -6.31 -5.01 -8.50
C ASP A 185 -7.10 -4.97 -7.20
N PHE A 186 -6.43 -4.81 -6.08
CA PHE A 186 -7.08 -4.67 -4.77
C PHE A 186 -8.04 -3.48 -4.74
N CYS A 187 -7.59 -2.30 -5.20
CA CYS A 187 -8.46 -1.12 -5.29
C CYS A 187 -9.64 -1.31 -6.24
N MET A 188 -9.46 -2.04 -7.36
CA MET A 188 -10.56 -2.34 -8.28
C MET A 188 -11.59 -3.28 -7.65
N LYS A 189 -11.16 -4.29 -6.89
CA LYS A 189 -12.09 -5.15 -6.13
C LYS A 189 -12.88 -4.34 -5.10
N LEU A 190 -12.23 -3.43 -4.38
CA LEU A 190 -12.91 -2.50 -3.46
C LEU A 190 -13.94 -1.62 -4.17
N TRP A 191 -13.58 -1.11 -5.36
CA TRP A 191 -14.51 -0.33 -6.18
C TRP A 191 -15.75 -1.12 -6.56
N LEU A 192 -15.59 -2.38 -6.97
CA LEU A 192 -16.69 -3.29 -7.31
C LEU A 192 -17.60 -3.59 -6.11
N GLU A 193 -17.05 -3.50 -4.89
CA GLU A 193 -17.80 -3.59 -3.63
C GLU A 193 -18.36 -2.24 -3.17
N ASN A 194 -18.54 -1.30 -4.09
CA ASN A 194 -19.11 0.02 -3.85
C ASN A 194 -18.31 0.93 -2.91
N VAL A 195 -17.02 0.68 -2.70
CA VAL A 195 -16.16 1.66 -2.04
C VAL A 195 -16.02 2.90 -2.94
N ARG A 196 -16.29 4.08 -2.38
CA ARG A 196 -16.16 5.37 -3.07
C ARG A 196 -15.29 6.36 -2.30
N ILE A 197 -14.97 6.08 -1.04
CA ILE A 197 -14.03 6.87 -0.24
C ILE A 197 -12.64 6.30 -0.46
N PHE A 198 -11.86 6.94 -1.35
CA PHE A 198 -10.44 6.69 -1.59
C PHE A 198 -9.68 7.94 -1.19
N LYS A 199 -9.14 7.97 0.03
CA LYS A 199 -8.52 9.17 0.62
C LYS A 199 -7.12 8.90 1.14
N CYS A 200 -6.17 9.73 0.77
CA CYS A 200 -4.82 9.78 1.32
C CYS A 200 -4.75 10.86 2.40
N ILE A 201 -4.46 10.46 3.62
CA ILE A 201 -4.39 11.36 4.78
C ILE A 201 -3.02 12.02 4.81
N SER A 202 -2.95 13.31 4.55
CA SER A 202 -1.67 14.04 4.43
C SER A 202 -0.88 14.06 5.74
N LYS A 203 -1.53 14.10 6.89
CA LYS A 203 -0.87 14.07 8.20
C LYS A 203 -0.37 12.68 8.61
N PHE A 204 -0.93 11.62 8.05
CA PHE A 204 -0.39 10.27 8.16
C PHE A 204 0.73 10.10 7.13
N LYS A 205 1.95 10.52 7.46
CA LYS A 205 3.09 10.44 6.57
C LYS A 205 3.93 9.19 6.82
N VAL A 206 4.47 8.65 5.74
CA VAL A 206 5.51 7.62 5.80
C VAL A 206 6.67 8.02 4.89
N TYR A 207 7.90 7.86 5.35
CA TYR A 207 9.05 7.93 4.46
C TYR A 207 9.24 6.59 3.77
N HIS A 208 9.23 6.59 2.43
CA HIS A 208 9.32 5.39 1.63
C HIS A 208 10.62 5.38 0.81
N PHE A 209 11.49 4.40 1.07
CA PHE A 209 12.77 4.27 0.37
C PHE A 209 12.63 3.73 -1.05
N GLY A 210 11.48 3.16 -1.37
CA GLY A 210 11.03 2.81 -2.71
C GLY A 210 11.64 1.55 -3.30
N SER A 211 10.91 0.44 -3.23
CA SER A 211 11.21 -0.82 -3.92
C SER A 211 12.62 -1.37 -3.68
N VAL A 212 13.13 -1.27 -2.45
CA VAL A 212 14.51 -1.65 -2.10
C VAL A 212 14.74 -3.13 -2.40
N THR A 213 13.84 -4.00 -1.95
CA THR A 213 13.93 -5.46 -2.13
C THR A 213 13.89 -5.84 -3.60
N THR A 214 12.97 -5.29 -4.38
CA THR A 214 12.83 -5.58 -5.82
C THR A 214 14.10 -5.25 -6.59
N ARG A 215 14.73 -4.10 -6.28
CA ARG A 215 15.98 -3.67 -6.93
C ARG A 215 17.18 -4.52 -6.51
N LYS A 216 17.34 -4.78 -5.20
CA LYS A 216 18.50 -5.55 -4.68
C LYS A 216 18.49 -7.01 -5.10
N LYS A 217 17.31 -7.61 -5.22
CA LYS A 217 17.15 -9.05 -5.49
C LYS A 217 16.83 -9.35 -6.95
N ASN A 218 16.82 -8.35 -7.85
CA ASN A 218 16.49 -8.52 -9.28
C ASN A 218 15.23 -9.36 -9.49
N ILE A 219 14.18 -9.12 -8.68
CA ILE A 219 12.95 -9.87 -8.76
C ILE A 219 12.32 -9.62 -10.14
N LYS A 220 12.18 -10.71 -10.91
CA LYS A 220 11.50 -10.65 -12.20
C LYS A 220 10.02 -10.36 -11.96
N LEU A 221 9.61 -9.12 -12.25
CA LEU A 221 8.21 -8.72 -12.13
C LEU A 221 7.34 -9.51 -13.12
N ASN A 222 6.13 -9.82 -12.69
CA ASN A 222 5.09 -10.34 -13.57
C ASN A 222 4.63 -9.22 -14.53
N LYS A 223 3.88 -9.58 -15.55
CA LYS A 223 3.27 -8.60 -16.47
C LYS A 223 1.95 -8.06 -15.88
N GLY A 224 1.99 -7.44 -14.68
CA GLY A 224 0.81 -7.04 -13.92
C GLY A 224 -0.13 -6.11 -14.68
N THR A 225 0.40 -5.12 -15.40
CA THR A 225 -0.41 -4.26 -16.28
C THR A 225 -1.16 -5.06 -17.35
N LYS A 226 -0.53 -6.08 -17.97
CA LYS A 226 -1.20 -6.97 -18.93
C LYS A 226 -2.27 -7.82 -18.23
N LYS A 227 -1.94 -8.40 -17.07
CA LYS A 227 -2.88 -9.21 -16.28
C LYS A 227 -4.11 -8.39 -15.86
N PHE A 228 -3.90 -7.18 -15.36
CA PHE A 228 -4.99 -6.27 -15.00
C PHE A 228 -5.88 -5.94 -16.20
N LEU A 229 -5.27 -5.59 -17.33
CA LEU A 229 -6.00 -5.32 -18.56
C LEU A 229 -6.85 -6.53 -19.01
N LEU A 230 -6.29 -7.74 -18.97
CA LEU A 230 -7.01 -8.96 -19.34
C LEU A 230 -8.13 -9.31 -18.33
N LYS A 231 -7.98 -8.94 -17.07
CA LYS A 231 -8.99 -9.18 -16.03
C LYS A 231 -10.17 -8.20 -16.09
N TYR A 232 -9.90 -6.92 -16.36
CA TYR A 232 -10.90 -5.85 -16.25
C TYR A 232 -11.25 -5.14 -17.56
N GLY A 233 -10.57 -5.46 -18.66
CA GLY A 233 -10.80 -4.84 -19.98
C GLY A 233 -10.13 -3.47 -20.17
N PHE A 234 -9.42 -2.96 -19.18
CA PHE A 234 -8.64 -1.71 -19.22
C PHE A 234 -7.44 -1.78 -18.27
N ASN A 235 -6.44 -0.93 -18.51
CA ASN A 235 -5.19 -0.96 -17.74
C ASN A 235 -5.28 -0.15 -16.43
N PRO A 236 -4.30 -0.29 -15.50
CA PRO A 236 -4.29 0.45 -14.23
C PRO A 236 -4.28 1.97 -14.38
N LYS A 237 -3.67 2.52 -15.45
CA LYS A 237 -3.69 3.97 -15.71
C LYS A 237 -5.11 4.47 -15.99
N PHE A 238 -5.88 3.72 -16.80
CA PHE A 238 -7.28 4.02 -17.06
C PHE A 238 -8.11 4.01 -15.76
N PHE A 239 -7.90 2.98 -14.92
CA PHE A 239 -8.56 2.88 -13.62
C PHE A 239 -8.27 4.10 -12.72
N ARG A 240 -7.00 4.47 -12.56
CA ARG A 240 -6.63 5.67 -11.79
C ARG A 240 -7.28 6.94 -12.33
N LYS A 241 -7.25 7.12 -13.66
CA LYS A 241 -7.74 8.33 -14.31
C LYS A 241 -9.24 8.52 -14.16
N TYR A 242 -10.01 7.49 -14.41
CA TYR A 242 -11.47 7.60 -14.56
C TYR A 242 -12.25 7.12 -13.32
N TYR A 243 -11.75 6.14 -12.60
CA TYR A 243 -12.42 5.58 -11.41
C TYR A 243 -11.92 6.25 -10.13
N LEU A 244 -10.64 6.16 -9.83
CA LEU A 244 -10.07 6.78 -8.63
C LEU A 244 -9.90 8.31 -8.76
N LYS A 245 -9.88 8.83 -9.99
CA LYS A 245 -9.63 10.25 -10.30
C LYS A 245 -8.36 10.77 -9.62
N SER A 246 -7.32 9.92 -9.56
CA SER A 246 -6.04 10.13 -8.90
C SER A 246 -4.85 10.05 -9.88
N ASP A 247 -5.05 10.42 -11.14
CA ASP A 247 -3.96 10.56 -12.12
C ASP A 247 -3.21 11.86 -11.80
N GLY A 248 -2.11 11.74 -11.05
CA GLY A 248 -1.37 12.83 -10.42
C GLY A 248 -1.73 13.01 -8.92
N VAL A 249 -1.02 13.94 -8.27
CA VAL A 249 -1.24 14.29 -6.86
C VAL A 249 -2.33 15.34 -6.76
N LEU A 250 -3.57 14.93 -6.51
CA LEU A 250 -4.74 15.78 -6.50
C LEU A 250 -5.34 15.88 -5.11
N LYS A 251 -5.79 17.10 -4.72
CA LYS A 251 -6.48 17.34 -3.45
C LYS A 251 -7.75 16.47 -3.34
N TYR A 252 -7.99 15.91 -2.17
CA TYR A 252 -9.23 15.20 -1.88
C TYR A 252 -10.42 16.15 -1.84
N ALA A 253 -11.46 15.82 -2.56
CA ALA A 253 -12.68 16.65 -2.67
C ALA A 253 -13.97 15.83 -2.38
N GLY A 254 -13.85 14.76 -1.59
CA GLY A 254 -14.95 13.87 -1.27
C GLY A 254 -14.91 12.53 -2.01
N PRO A 255 -15.92 11.68 -1.81
CA PRO A 255 -16.03 10.37 -2.45
C PRO A 255 -15.93 10.47 -3.98
N VAL A 256 -15.31 9.47 -4.59
CA VAL A 256 -15.24 9.39 -6.05
C VAL A 256 -16.61 8.98 -6.61
N THR A 257 -16.94 9.52 -7.78
CA THR A 257 -18.18 9.20 -8.49
C THR A 257 -17.91 8.26 -9.66
N GLU A 258 -18.96 7.66 -10.20
CA GLU A 258 -18.86 6.86 -11.43
C GLU A 258 -18.10 7.60 -12.54
N PRO A 259 -17.41 6.87 -13.43
CA PRO A 259 -16.74 7.45 -14.58
C PRO A 259 -17.71 8.24 -15.47
N ILE A 260 -17.30 9.46 -15.85
CA ILE A 260 -18.08 10.28 -16.80
C ILE A 260 -17.65 9.90 -18.24
N PHE A 261 -18.62 9.57 -19.08
CA PHE A 261 -18.39 9.25 -20.49
C PHE A 261 -18.09 10.52 -21.30
N SER A 262 -16.82 10.95 -21.27
CA SER A 262 -16.31 12.04 -22.10
C SER A 262 -15.70 11.51 -23.40
N PHE A 263 -15.44 12.41 -24.35
CA PHE A 263 -14.74 12.04 -25.59
C PHE A 263 -13.37 11.39 -25.31
N THR A 264 -12.61 11.92 -24.36
CA THR A 264 -11.33 11.32 -23.94
C THR A 264 -11.50 9.96 -23.29
N PHE A 265 -12.58 9.72 -22.51
CA PHE A 265 -12.91 8.42 -21.97
C PHE A 265 -13.15 7.41 -23.09
N LEU A 266 -13.94 7.80 -24.11
CA LEU A 266 -14.25 6.90 -25.25
C LEU A 266 -12.99 6.53 -26.04
N ILE A 267 -12.10 7.48 -26.30
CA ILE A 267 -10.82 7.19 -26.96
C ILE A 267 -9.98 6.22 -26.11
N ASP A 268 -9.81 6.52 -24.83
CA ASP A 268 -8.96 5.71 -23.94
C ASP A 268 -9.53 4.29 -23.77
N ILE A 269 -10.86 4.10 -23.72
CA ILE A 269 -11.45 2.77 -23.59
C ILE A 269 -11.32 1.98 -24.90
N ILE A 270 -11.42 2.63 -26.06
CA ILE A 270 -11.19 1.99 -27.37
C ILE A 270 -9.73 1.50 -27.45
N ILE A 271 -8.76 2.35 -27.09
CA ILE A 271 -7.35 1.95 -27.05
C ILE A 271 -7.13 0.75 -26.11
N ASN A 272 -7.75 0.75 -24.94
CA ASN A 272 -7.66 -0.40 -24.03
C ASN A 272 -8.30 -1.66 -24.61
N LYS A 273 -9.45 -1.56 -25.29
CA LYS A 273 -10.09 -2.70 -25.97
C LYS A 273 -9.21 -3.27 -27.08
N LEU A 274 -8.59 -2.42 -27.91
CA LEU A 274 -7.64 -2.88 -28.93
C LEU A 274 -6.46 -3.63 -28.31
N LYS A 275 -5.87 -3.12 -27.24
CA LYS A 275 -4.80 -3.80 -26.50
C LYS A 275 -5.28 -5.12 -25.86
N TYR A 276 -6.49 -5.15 -25.33
CA TYR A 276 -7.09 -6.36 -24.76
C TYR A 276 -7.18 -7.47 -25.79
N TYR A 277 -7.76 -7.19 -26.96
CA TYR A 277 -7.87 -8.19 -28.03
C TYR A 277 -6.50 -8.62 -28.57
N TYR A 278 -5.58 -7.68 -28.76
CA TYR A 278 -4.21 -8.01 -29.15
C TYR A 278 -3.57 -8.99 -28.16
N PHE A 279 -3.63 -8.72 -26.85
CA PHE A 279 -3.03 -9.58 -25.83
C PHE A 279 -3.79 -10.89 -25.58
N LYS A 280 -5.03 -11.01 -26.03
CA LYS A 280 -5.80 -12.24 -25.92
C LYS A 280 -5.44 -13.24 -27.04
N ILE A 281 -4.92 -12.76 -28.15
CA ILE A 281 -4.54 -13.55 -29.32
C ILE A 281 -3.05 -13.93 -29.27
N THR A 282 -2.20 -13.08 -28.64
CA THR A 282 -0.75 -13.31 -28.46
C THR A 282 -0.40 -13.78 -27.04
#